data_102e06fff9c1ca74f974ef9ce415fa22
#
_entry.id   102e06fff9c1ca74f974ef9ce415fa22
#
_cell.length_a   1.000
_cell.length_b   1.000
_cell.length_c   1.000
_cell.angle_alpha   90.00
_cell.angle_beta   90.00
_cell.angle_gamma   90.00
#
_symmetry.space_group_name_H-M   'P 1'
#
loop_
_entity.id
_entity.type
_entity.pdbx_description
1 polymer ?
#
loop_
_entity_poly.entity_id
_entity_poly.type
_entity_poly.pdbx_seq_one_letter_code
_entity_poly.pdbx_strand_id
1 'polypeptide(L)'
;MINPYFTFTTDNKNFCCYKTSAILYVSFYTDPNEKYKMQIQTMGDTTQETIAVYSFKDKKYWDVAQERWMDIMRAARNEAVNNTNMKYYGSYGDVDPW
;
A
#
# COMPACT_ATOMS: atom_id res chain seq x y z
N MET A 1 10.88 9.63 7.39
CA MET A 1 11.54 8.68 6.47
C MET A 1 10.55 7.64 6.00
N ILE A 2 10.53 7.37 4.73
CA ILE A 2 9.65 6.36 4.17
C ILE A 2 10.24 4.99 4.43
N ASN A 3 9.41 4.07 4.94
CA ASN A 3 9.84 2.69 5.08
C ASN A 3 10.05 2.10 3.67
N PRO A 4 11.27 1.60 3.36
CA PRO A 4 11.55 1.08 2.03
C PRO A 4 10.83 -0.22 1.69
N TYR A 5 10.23 -0.87 2.67
CA TYR A 5 9.55 -2.14 2.45
C TYR A 5 8.15 -2.13 3.01
N PHE A 6 7.23 -2.67 2.24
CA PHE A 6 5.88 -2.98 2.70
C PHE A 6 5.84 -4.45 3.07
N THR A 7 5.57 -4.74 4.32
CA THR A 7 5.57 -6.11 4.83
C THR A 7 4.21 -6.46 5.42
N PHE A 8 3.81 -7.68 5.24
CA PHE A 8 2.58 -8.19 5.82
C PHE A 8 2.65 -9.71 5.98
N THR A 9 1.74 -10.24 6.76
CA THR A 9 1.68 -11.68 7.02
C THR A 9 0.33 -12.19 6.52
N THR A 10 0.35 -13.32 5.83
CA THR A 10 -0.87 -13.97 5.36
C THR A 10 -1.43 -14.92 6.44
N ASP A 11 -2.62 -15.44 6.19
CA ASP A 11 -3.26 -16.38 7.12
C ASP A 11 -2.41 -17.62 7.40
N ASN A 12 -1.62 -18.03 6.43
CA ASN A 12 -0.73 -19.17 6.58
C ASN A 12 0.56 -18.79 7.30
N LYS A 13 0.62 -17.61 7.83
CA LYS A 13 1.79 -17.06 8.52
C LYS A 13 3.00 -16.90 7.61
N ASN A 14 2.75 -16.82 6.32
CA ASN A 14 3.80 -16.47 5.36
C ASN A 14 4.07 -14.99 5.44
N PHE A 15 5.33 -14.66 5.63
CA PHE A 15 5.75 -13.27 5.66
C PHE A 15 6.04 -12.80 4.23
N CYS A 16 5.38 -11.73 3.83
CA CYS A 16 5.56 -11.16 2.50
C CYS A 16 6.20 -9.79 2.61
N CYS A 17 7.11 -9.51 1.71
CA CYS A 17 7.86 -8.26 1.72
C CYS A 17 7.97 -7.71 0.30
N TYR A 18 7.52 -6.48 0.10
CA TYR A 18 7.60 -5.79 -1.18
C TYR A 18 8.43 -4.52 -1.01
N LYS A 19 9.24 -4.23 -1.99
CA LYS A 19 9.95 -2.96 -2.02
C LYS A 19 8.96 -1.86 -2.38
N THR A 20 8.83 -0.87 -1.52
CA THR A 20 7.81 0.18 -1.73
C THR A 20 8.01 0.92 -3.03
N SER A 21 9.25 1.12 -3.46
CA SER A 21 9.52 1.82 -4.71
C SER A 21 9.06 1.05 -5.96
N ALA A 22 8.79 -0.24 -5.82
CA ALA A 22 8.30 -1.05 -6.93
C ALA A 22 6.77 -1.14 -6.95
N ILE A 23 6.09 -0.65 -5.94
CA ILE A 23 4.64 -0.75 -5.84
C ILE A 23 3.99 0.44 -6.54
N LEU A 24 3.09 0.15 -7.47
CA LEU A 24 2.32 1.18 -8.16
C LEU A 24 1.08 1.55 -7.35
N TYR A 25 0.38 0.57 -6.83
CA TYR A 25 -0.72 0.81 -5.90
C TYR A 25 -1.05 -0.44 -5.11
N VAL A 26 -1.77 -0.24 -4.01
CA VAL A 26 -2.33 -1.32 -3.20
C VAL A 26 -3.80 -1.00 -2.98
N SER A 27 -4.66 -2.00 -3.18
CA SER A 27 -6.09 -1.86 -2.99
C SER A 27 -6.57 -2.86 -1.95
N PHE A 28 -7.34 -2.41 -0.99
CA PHE A 28 -7.97 -3.26 0.02
C PHE A 28 -9.46 -3.27 -0.21
N TYR A 29 -10.05 -4.44 -0.33
CA TYR A 29 -11.47 -4.54 -0.61
C TYR A 29 -12.04 -5.81 0.00
N THR A 30 -13.35 -5.89 0.02
CA THR A 30 -14.05 -7.06 0.52
C THR A 30 -14.80 -7.73 -0.62
N ASP A 31 -14.87 -9.05 -0.52
CA ASP A 31 -15.56 -9.88 -1.49
C ASP A 31 -16.61 -10.71 -0.74
N PRO A 32 -17.85 -10.79 -1.23
CA PRO A 32 -18.89 -11.53 -0.51
C PRO A 32 -18.53 -12.98 -0.22
N ASN A 33 -17.72 -13.60 -1.09
CA ASN A 33 -17.38 -15.01 -0.94
C ASN A 33 -16.08 -15.25 -0.18
N GLU A 34 -15.09 -14.39 -0.38
CA GLU A 34 -13.76 -14.58 0.20
C GLU A 34 -13.37 -13.51 1.20
N LYS A 35 -14.27 -12.61 1.47
CA LYS A 35 -14.21 -11.60 2.51
C LYS A 35 -13.15 -10.54 2.33
N TYR A 36 -11.90 -10.80 2.71
CA TYR A 36 -10.89 -9.75 2.82
C TYR A 36 -9.81 -9.95 1.78
N LYS A 37 -9.65 -8.96 0.91
CA LYS A 37 -8.68 -9.06 -0.18
C LYS A 37 -7.78 -7.84 -0.25
N MET A 38 -6.59 -8.09 -0.73
CA MET A 38 -5.62 -7.04 -1.01
C MET A 38 -5.01 -7.30 -2.38
N GLN A 39 -4.99 -6.27 -3.20
CA GLN A 39 -4.37 -6.34 -4.52
C GLN A 39 -3.18 -5.43 -4.56
N ILE A 40 -2.04 -5.95 -5.00
CA ILE A 40 -0.82 -5.18 -5.15
C ILE A 40 -0.42 -5.19 -6.61
N GLN A 41 -0.21 -4.01 -7.17
CA GLN A 41 0.31 -3.88 -8.52
C GLN A 41 1.73 -3.35 -8.45
N THR A 42 2.65 -4.06 -9.10
CA THR A 42 4.06 -3.69 -9.11
C THR A 42 4.57 -3.56 -10.53
N MET A 43 5.62 -2.79 -10.69
CA MET A 43 6.34 -2.70 -11.96
C MET A 43 7.39 -3.80 -12.00
N GLY A 44 7.36 -4.61 -13.05
CA GLY A 44 8.36 -5.65 -13.25
C GLY A 44 9.67 -5.10 -13.82
N ASP A 45 10.63 -5.98 -13.99
CA ASP A 45 11.95 -5.62 -14.56
C ASP A 45 11.86 -5.12 -15.98
N THR A 46 10.85 -5.56 -16.70
CA THR A 46 10.53 -5.01 -18.00
C THR A 46 9.34 -4.09 -17.81
N THR A 47 8.88 -3.45 -18.81
CA THR A 47 7.75 -2.53 -18.70
C THR A 47 6.43 -3.21 -18.35
N GLN A 48 6.45 -4.50 -18.03
CA GLN A 48 5.24 -5.23 -17.69
C GLN A 48 4.88 -5.06 -16.22
N GLU A 49 3.62 -4.71 -15.98
CA GLU A 49 3.08 -4.62 -14.65
C GLU A 49 2.64 -6.00 -14.19
N THR A 50 2.82 -6.26 -12.90
CA THR A 50 2.41 -7.52 -12.28
C THR A 50 1.37 -7.22 -11.22
N ILE A 51 0.30 -8.00 -11.21
CA ILE A 51 -0.76 -7.88 -10.22
C ILE A 51 -0.79 -9.14 -9.37
N ALA A 52 -0.74 -8.96 -8.06
CA ALA A 52 -0.88 -10.05 -7.11
C ALA A 52 -2.10 -9.78 -6.24
N VAL A 53 -2.89 -10.82 -6.00
CA VAL A 53 -4.07 -10.73 -5.15
C VAL A 53 -3.90 -11.67 -3.98
N TYR A 54 -4.09 -11.15 -2.78
CA TYR A 54 -4.01 -11.92 -1.55
C TYR A 54 -5.38 -11.99 -0.91
N SER A 55 -5.79 -13.16 -0.47
CA SER A 55 -7.03 -13.39 0.24
C SER A 55 -6.73 -13.68 1.69
N PHE A 56 -7.45 -13.00 2.59
CA PHE A 56 -7.30 -13.18 4.02
C PHE A 56 -8.60 -13.71 4.58
N LYS A 57 -8.53 -14.81 5.31
CA LYS A 57 -9.71 -15.33 6.01
C LYS A 57 -9.90 -14.61 7.32
N ASP A 58 -8.80 -14.25 7.95
CA ASP A 58 -8.82 -13.56 9.24
C ASP A 58 -8.64 -12.07 9.02
N LYS A 59 -9.64 -11.31 9.40
CA LYS A 59 -9.62 -9.85 9.28
C LYS A 59 -8.41 -9.22 9.96
N LYS A 60 -7.92 -9.85 11.02
CA LYS A 60 -6.79 -9.35 11.78
C LYS A 60 -5.55 -9.10 10.90
N TYR A 61 -5.21 -10.06 10.04
CA TYR A 61 -4.05 -9.92 9.17
C TYR A 61 -4.29 -8.87 8.09
N TRP A 62 -5.51 -8.81 7.59
CA TRP A 62 -5.91 -7.81 6.61
C TRP A 62 -5.84 -6.40 7.20
N ASP A 63 -6.33 -6.24 8.42
CA ASP A 63 -6.28 -4.94 9.10
C ASP A 63 -4.84 -4.48 9.34
N VAL A 64 -3.96 -5.39 9.74
CA VAL A 64 -2.56 -5.05 9.98
C VAL A 64 -1.88 -4.64 8.68
N ALA A 65 -2.12 -5.37 7.60
CA ALA A 65 -1.56 -5.03 6.30
C ALA A 65 -2.04 -3.65 5.85
N GLN A 66 -3.32 -3.38 6.01
CA GLN A 66 -3.90 -2.10 5.64
C GLN A 66 -3.29 -0.96 6.45
N GLU A 67 -3.14 -1.15 7.73
CA GLU A 67 -2.56 -0.14 8.62
C GLU A 67 -1.11 0.16 8.24
N ARG A 68 -0.33 -0.88 7.97
CA ARG A 68 1.07 -0.70 7.56
C ARG A 68 1.19 0.05 6.25
N TRP A 69 0.32 -0.26 5.29
CA TRP A 69 0.32 0.46 4.03
C TRP A 69 -0.06 1.93 4.21
N MET A 70 -1.05 2.19 5.04
CA MET A 70 -1.46 3.56 5.34
C MET A 70 -0.34 4.35 6.00
N ASP A 71 0.43 3.72 6.89
CA ASP A 71 1.57 4.38 7.53
C ASP A 71 2.63 4.76 6.49
N ILE A 72 2.88 3.88 5.54
CA ILE A 72 3.82 4.16 4.46
C ILE A 72 3.34 5.35 3.63
N MET A 73 2.05 5.38 3.32
CA MET A 73 1.50 6.46 2.54
C MET A 73 1.52 7.80 3.29
N ARG A 74 1.25 7.77 4.58
CA ARG A 74 1.34 8.98 5.40
C ARG A 74 2.77 9.50 5.45
N ALA A 75 3.74 8.63 5.63
CA ALA A 75 5.14 9.02 5.66
C ALA A 75 5.58 9.60 4.32
N ALA A 76 5.16 8.98 3.23
CA ALA A 76 5.48 9.48 1.90
C ALA A 76 4.88 10.87 1.68
N ARG A 77 3.63 11.06 2.09
CA ARG A 77 2.95 12.35 1.96
C ARG A 77 3.65 13.41 2.80
N ASN A 78 3.98 13.08 4.03
CA ASN A 78 4.65 14.04 4.93
C ASN A 78 6.03 14.42 4.40
N GLU A 79 6.77 13.46 3.88
CA GLU A 79 8.09 13.72 3.34
C GLU A 79 8.00 14.59 2.09
N ALA A 80 7.06 14.33 1.22
CA ALA A 80 6.83 15.15 0.03
C ALA A 80 6.48 16.59 0.43
N VAL A 81 5.63 16.75 1.41
CA VAL A 81 5.22 18.05 1.91
C VAL A 81 6.42 18.82 2.48
N ASN A 82 7.28 18.14 3.22
CA ASN A 82 8.43 18.78 3.84
C ASN A 82 9.53 19.12 2.84
N ASN A 83 9.65 18.36 1.78
CA ASN A 83 10.75 18.51 0.81
C ASN A 83 10.45 19.48 -0.32
N THR A 84 9.18 19.78 -0.55
CA THR A 84 8.80 20.59 -1.70
C THR A 84 8.17 21.86 -1.23
N ASN A 85 8.48 22.69 -0.68
CA ASN A 85 7.91 24.01 -0.41
C ASN A 85 6.42 24.06 -0.60
N MET A 86 5.70 23.86 0.39
CA MET A 86 4.26 23.65 0.54
C MET A 86 3.31 24.35 -0.41
N LYS A 87 3.62 25.53 -0.87
CA LYS A 87 2.69 26.26 -1.74
C LYS A 87 2.36 25.52 -3.02
N TYR A 88 3.21 24.60 -3.40
CA TYR A 88 2.95 23.72 -4.52
C TYR A 88 1.69 22.88 -4.28
N TYR A 89 1.37 22.63 -3.06
CA TYR A 89 0.30 21.70 -2.70
C TYR A 89 -1.06 22.32 -2.54
N GLY A 90 -1.18 23.58 -2.78
CA GLY A 90 -2.49 24.20 -2.74
C GLY A 90 -3.48 23.47 -3.62
N SER A 91 -3.04 23.03 -4.77
CA SER A 91 -3.90 22.30 -5.68
C SER A 91 -4.21 20.88 -5.24
N TYR A 92 -3.42 20.35 -4.33
CA TYR A 92 -3.63 19.00 -3.83
C TYR A 92 -4.38 18.96 -2.53
N GLY A 93 -4.53 20.08 -1.89
CA GLY A 93 -5.20 20.13 -0.61
C GLY A 93 -6.63 19.64 -0.69
N ASP A 94 -7.22 19.74 -1.86
CA ASP A 94 -8.59 19.33 -2.09
C ASP A 94 -8.72 17.84 -2.28
N VAL A 95 -7.62 17.17 -2.56
CA VAL A 95 -7.63 15.76 -2.86
C VAL A 95 -6.93 15.02 -1.75
N ASP A 96 -7.69 14.40 -0.91
CA ASP A 96 -7.14 13.58 0.15
C ASP A 96 -7.54 12.15 -0.11
N PRO A 97 -6.66 11.37 -0.71
CA PRO A 97 -6.96 10.00 -1.06
C PRO A 97 -6.95 9.05 0.13
N TRP A 98 -6.45 9.48 1.24
CA TRP A 98 -6.33 8.64 2.41
C TRP A 98 -7.32 9.05 3.50
#